data_a7ced53b30aa98668c7c2731be5c863f
#
_entry.id   a7ced53b30aa98668c7c2731be5c863f
#
_cell.length_a   1.000
_cell.length_b   1.000
_cell.length_c   1.000
_cell.angle_alpha   90.00
_cell.angle_beta   90.00
_cell.angle_gamma   90.00
#
_symmetry.space_group_name_H-M   'P 1'
#
loop_
_entity.id
_entity.type
_entity.pdbx_description
1 polymer ?
#
loop_
_entity_poly.entity_id
_entity_poly.type
_entity_poly.pdbx_seq_one_letter_code
_entity_poly.pdbx_strand_id
1 'polypeptide(L)'
;LGSRGLGDVYKRQVSRAFITEPPICVLKIDGQKIVMSHFPMADWQSMSHGSWHLHGHIHSSGGAYNEFNRKQGLLRYDVGVDANACAPVSLDELRAWFSGVGEPCGRVKWPWWVNQTGDRQVERELAAYKRERAN
;
A
#
# COMPACT_ATOMS: atom_id res chain seq x y z
N LEU A 1 -41.56 -13.52 15.39
CA LEU A 1 -40.41 -14.24 14.83
C LEU A 1 -39.80 -13.34 13.76
N GLY A 2 -38.76 -12.58 14.16
CA GLY A 2 -38.04 -11.71 13.23
C GLY A 2 -37.41 -12.54 12.12
N SER A 3 -37.69 -12.18 10.88
CA SER A 3 -37.05 -12.72 9.70
C SER A 3 -35.54 -12.39 9.73
N ARG A 4 -34.76 -13.30 10.26
CA ARG A 4 -33.31 -13.27 10.05
C ARG A 4 -33.08 -13.48 8.56
N GLY A 5 -32.73 -12.41 7.86
CA GLY A 5 -32.55 -12.45 6.43
C GLY A 5 -31.47 -13.45 6.02
N LEU A 6 -31.58 -13.98 4.79
CA LEU A 6 -30.59 -14.86 4.16
C LEU A 6 -29.14 -14.32 4.29
N GLY A 7 -28.98 -13.00 4.36
CA GLY A 7 -27.68 -12.35 4.57
C GLY A 7 -27.03 -12.65 5.91
N ASP A 8 -27.81 -12.83 6.99
CA ASP A 8 -27.26 -13.16 8.32
C ASP A 8 -26.81 -14.62 8.41
N VAL A 9 -27.51 -15.50 7.71
CA VAL A 9 -27.13 -16.92 7.61
C VAL A 9 -25.83 -17.06 6.81
N TYR A 10 -25.73 -16.35 5.71
CA TYR A 10 -24.52 -16.33 4.87
C TYR A 10 -23.31 -15.78 5.62
N LYS A 11 -23.44 -14.66 6.32
CA LYS A 11 -22.38 -14.07 7.15
C LYS A 11 -21.91 -15.03 8.24
N ARG A 12 -22.82 -15.77 8.88
CA ARG A 12 -22.47 -16.78 9.88
C ARG A 12 -21.74 -17.99 9.28
N GLN A 13 -22.12 -18.43 8.10
CA GLN A 13 -21.45 -19.54 7.42
C GLN A 13 -20.04 -19.14 6.97
N VAL A 14 -19.87 -17.95 6.40
CA VAL A 14 -18.57 -17.41 6.00
C VAL A 14 -17.66 -17.24 7.22
N SER A 15 -18.15 -16.68 8.32
CA SER A 15 -17.34 -16.47 9.54
C SER A 15 -16.89 -17.75 10.24
N ARG A 16 -17.50 -18.90 9.95
CA ARG A 16 -17.07 -20.21 10.46
C ARG A 16 -15.99 -20.87 9.57
N ALA A 17 -15.98 -20.55 8.30
CA ALA A 17 -15.08 -21.13 7.31
C ALA A 17 -13.82 -20.28 7.03
N PHE A 18 -13.90 -18.98 7.30
CA PHE A 18 -12.84 -18.03 6.98
C PHE A 18 -12.54 -17.12 8.15
N ILE A 19 -11.26 -16.78 8.32
CA ILE A 19 -10.82 -15.69 9.19
C ILE A 19 -11.04 -14.39 8.40
N THR A 20 -11.85 -13.48 8.94
CA THR A 20 -12.07 -12.16 8.35
C THR A 20 -11.13 -11.15 9.00
N GLU A 21 -10.32 -10.53 8.17
CA GLU A 21 -9.40 -9.49 8.60
C GLU A 21 -10.03 -8.09 8.45
N PRO A 22 -9.57 -7.09 9.22
CA PRO A 22 -10.01 -5.72 9.06
C PRO A 22 -9.64 -5.17 7.68
N PRO A 23 -10.26 -4.07 7.21
CA PRO A 23 -9.97 -3.45 5.91
C PRO A 23 -8.49 -3.09 5.69
N ILE A 24 -7.78 -2.82 6.78
CA ILE A 24 -6.32 -2.65 6.80
C ILE A 24 -5.76 -3.66 7.80
N CYS A 25 -4.95 -4.58 7.31
CA CYS A 25 -4.32 -5.60 8.12
C CYS A 25 -2.80 -5.34 8.17
N VAL A 26 -2.21 -5.42 9.36
CA VAL A 26 -0.78 -5.27 9.56
C VAL A 26 -0.21 -6.57 10.11
N LEU A 27 0.68 -7.19 9.35
CA LEU A 27 1.37 -8.41 9.72
C LEU A 27 2.86 -8.15 9.94
N LYS A 28 3.48 -9.02 10.72
CA LYS A 28 4.93 -9.09 10.82
C LYS A 28 5.36 -10.54 10.62
N ILE A 29 6.11 -10.80 9.55
CA ILE A 29 6.57 -12.14 9.18
C ILE A 29 8.10 -12.07 9.06
N ASP A 30 8.80 -12.89 9.83
CA ASP A 30 10.27 -12.94 9.87
C ASP A 30 10.93 -11.55 9.99
N GLY A 31 10.37 -10.71 10.83
CA GLY A 31 10.86 -9.34 11.04
C GLY A 31 10.34 -8.30 10.04
N GLN A 32 9.85 -8.71 8.86
CA GLN A 32 9.29 -7.83 7.86
C GLN A 32 7.87 -7.41 8.22
N LYS A 33 7.62 -6.10 8.29
CA LYS A 33 6.28 -5.54 8.45
C LYS A 33 5.60 -5.43 7.08
N ILE A 34 4.38 -5.93 7.00
CA ILE A 34 3.55 -5.94 5.80
C ILE A 34 2.21 -5.29 6.14
N VAL A 35 1.84 -4.26 5.39
CA VAL A 35 0.55 -3.59 5.49
C VAL A 35 -0.29 -4.01 4.29
N MET A 36 -1.44 -4.58 4.55
CA MET A 36 -2.34 -5.07 3.50
C MET A 36 -3.66 -4.31 3.52
N SER A 37 -4.16 -3.97 2.37
CA SER A 37 -5.50 -3.42 2.18
C SER A 37 -6.03 -3.76 0.79
N HIS A 38 -7.34 -3.65 0.58
CA HIS A 38 -7.91 -3.84 -0.75
C HIS A 38 -7.45 -2.74 -1.72
N PHE A 39 -7.44 -1.49 -1.24
CA PHE A 39 -7.07 -0.34 -2.05
C PHE A 39 -5.58 0.01 -1.96
N PRO A 40 -4.95 0.48 -3.04
CA PRO A 40 -3.59 1.02 -2.98
C PRO A 40 -3.55 2.28 -2.11
N MET A 41 -2.59 2.32 -1.20
CA MET A 41 -2.37 3.47 -0.32
C MET A 41 -1.20 4.31 -0.86
N ALA A 42 -1.33 5.62 -0.73
CA ALA A 42 -0.26 6.56 -1.06
C ALA A 42 0.82 6.59 0.04
N ASP A 43 0.38 6.44 1.29
CA ASP A 43 1.21 6.32 2.48
C ASP A 43 0.64 5.24 3.39
N TRP A 44 1.49 4.48 4.07
CA TRP A 44 1.10 3.39 4.96
C TRP A 44 2.02 3.28 6.17
N GLN A 45 1.59 2.55 7.16
CA GLN A 45 2.30 2.42 8.43
C GLN A 45 3.75 1.94 8.24
N SER A 46 4.69 2.72 8.75
CA SER A 46 6.14 2.45 8.69
C SER A 46 6.72 2.38 7.27
N MET A 47 6.11 3.05 6.30
CA MET A 47 6.62 3.15 4.92
C MET A 47 8.08 3.61 4.89
N SER A 48 8.43 4.65 5.65
CA SER A 48 9.80 5.18 5.77
C SER A 48 10.79 4.24 6.47
N HIS A 49 10.29 3.17 7.10
CA HIS A 49 11.08 2.15 7.78
C HIS A 49 11.12 0.82 7.01
N GLY A 50 10.79 0.85 5.73
CA GLY A 50 10.88 -0.31 4.86
C GLY A 50 9.74 -1.33 4.98
N SER A 51 8.58 -0.94 5.53
CA SER A 51 7.41 -1.83 5.48
C SER A 51 6.89 -1.97 4.05
N TRP A 52 6.38 -3.15 3.74
CA TRP A 52 5.76 -3.41 2.44
C TRP A 52 4.27 -3.08 2.47
N HIS A 53 3.74 -2.63 1.35
CA HIS A 53 2.31 -2.48 1.13
C HIS A 53 1.84 -3.41 0.03
N LEU A 54 0.92 -4.32 0.38
CA LEU A 54 0.29 -5.24 -0.57
C LEU A 54 -1.17 -4.86 -0.74
N HIS A 55 -1.63 -4.81 -1.96
CA HIS A 55 -3.01 -4.44 -2.28
C HIS A 55 -3.50 -5.14 -3.55
N GLY A 56 -4.78 -4.98 -3.87
CA GLY A 56 -5.39 -5.38 -5.12
C GLY A 56 -6.13 -4.20 -5.75
N HIS A 57 -7.40 -4.37 -6.05
CA HIS A 57 -8.39 -3.40 -6.53
C HIS A 57 -8.20 -2.88 -7.96
N ILE A 58 -7.00 -2.46 -8.33
CA ILE A 58 -6.76 -1.74 -9.59
C ILE A 58 -6.77 -2.63 -10.83
N HIS A 59 -6.81 -3.96 -10.63
CA HIS A 59 -6.80 -4.94 -11.73
C HIS A 59 -5.72 -4.63 -12.78
N SER A 60 -4.50 -4.28 -12.30
CA SER A 60 -3.40 -3.99 -13.21
C SER A 60 -3.03 -5.23 -14.00
N SER A 61 -2.92 -5.10 -15.31
CA SER A 61 -2.52 -6.20 -16.18
C SER A 61 -1.04 -6.08 -16.58
N GLY A 62 -0.35 -7.22 -16.66
CA GLY A 62 0.98 -7.32 -17.25
C GLY A 62 2.14 -6.72 -16.44
N GLY A 63 2.00 -6.50 -15.13
CA GLY A 63 3.10 -6.14 -14.24
C GLY A 63 3.64 -4.71 -14.37
N ALA A 64 3.17 -3.92 -15.32
CA ALA A 64 3.67 -2.55 -15.57
C ALA A 64 3.52 -1.63 -14.34
N TYR A 65 2.46 -1.80 -13.58
CA TYR A 65 2.23 -1.05 -12.34
C TYR A 65 3.24 -1.40 -11.25
N ASN A 66 3.51 -2.69 -11.06
CA ASN A 66 4.49 -3.14 -10.08
C ASN A 66 5.90 -2.68 -10.46
N GLU A 67 6.26 -2.75 -11.74
CA GLU A 67 7.53 -2.20 -12.26
C GLU A 67 7.62 -0.69 -12.08
N PHE A 68 6.55 0.05 -12.28
CA PHE A 68 6.51 1.49 -12.00
C PHE A 68 6.82 1.75 -10.53
N ASN A 69 6.14 1.06 -9.59
CA ASN A 69 6.40 1.20 -8.16
C ASN A 69 7.86 0.90 -7.83
N ARG A 70 8.41 -0.16 -8.39
CA ARG A 70 9.81 -0.55 -8.21
C ARG A 70 10.78 0.52 -8.66
N LYS A 71 10.56 1.11 -9.84
CA LYS A 71 11.39 2.20 -10.38
C LYS A 71 11.33 3.47 -9.54
N GLN A 72 10.20 3.70 -8.86
CA GLN A 72 10.03 4.81 -7.92
C GLN A 72 10.60 4.51 -6.51
N GLY A 73 11.16 3.32 -6.27
CA GLY A 73 11.62 2.91 -4.95
C GLY A 73 10.50 2.64 -3.95
N LEU A 74 9.27 2.43 -4.43
CA LEU A 74 8.10 2.15 -3.59
C LEU A 74 8.02 0.66 -3.26
N LEU A 75 7.99 0.32 -1.97
CA LEU A 75 7.77 -1.05 -1.47
C LEU A 75 6.27 -1.38 -1.48
N ARG A 76 5.62 -1.14 -2.62
CA ARG A 76 4.19 -1.37 -2.85
C ARG A 76 4.00 -2.31 -4.03
N TYR A 77 3.09 -3.29 -3.88
CA TYR A 77 2.87 -4.33 -4.87
C TYR A 77 1.38 -4.67 -5.01
N ASP A 78 0.90 -4.76 -6.25
CA ASP A 78 -0.41 -5.31 -6.58
C ASP A 78 -0.32 -6.84 -6.61
N VAL A 79 -0.90 -7.48 -5.59
CA VAL A 79 -0.95 -8.94 -5.46
C VAL A 79 -2.17 -9.54 -6.15
N GLY A 80 -2.98 -8.73 -6.82
CA GLY A 80 -4.12 -9.20 -7.60
C GLY A 80 -3.68 -10.22 -8.65
N VAL A 81 -4.44 -11.28 -8.83
CA VAL A 81 -4.09 -12.35 -9.79
C VAL A 81 -3.97 -11.84 -11.22
N ASP A 82 -4.73 -10.80 -11.57
CA ASP A 82 -4.68 -10.17 -12.90
C ASP A 82 -3.31 -9.54 -13.21
N ALA A 83 -2.64 -9.04 -12.17
CA ALA A 83 -1.30 -8.49 -12.27
C ALA A 83 -0.20 -9.57 -12.33
N ASN A 84 -0.52 -10.81 -11.93
CA ASN A 84 0.44 -11.87 -11.63
C ASN A 84 0.14 -13.16 -12.42
N ALA A 85 -0.09 -13.04 -13.71
CA ALA A 85 -0.33 -14.18 -14.62
C ALA A 85 -1.44 -15.13 -14.15
N CYS A 86 -2.50 -14.60 -13.55
CA CYS A 86 -3.63 -15.33 -12.97
C CYS A 86 -3.23 -16.31 -11.83
N ALA A 87 -2.14 -16.01 -11.12
CA ALA A 87 -1.65 -16.82 -10.00
C ALA A 87 -1.48 -15.99 -8.73
N PRO A 88 -1.67 -16.60 -7.54
CA PRO A 88 -1.27 -15.96 -6.29
C PRO A 88 0.24 -15.73 -6.21
N VAL A 89 0.65 -14.64 -5.59
CA VAL A 89 2.07 -14.32 -5.35
C VAL A 89 2.49 -14.87 -4.01
N SER A 90 3.59 -15.61 -3.98
CA SER A 90 4.17 -16.14 -2.75
C SER A 90 5.00 -15.09 -2.00
N LEU A 91 5.22 -15.32 -0.69
CA LEU A 91 6.08 -14.47 0.11
C LEU A 91 7.53 -14.44 -0.39
N ASP A 92 8.02 -15.56 -0.90
CA ASP A 92 9.39 -15.64 -1.42
C ASP A 92 9.56 -14.88 -2.74
N GLU A 93 8.55 -14.87 -3.61
CA GLU A 93 8.52 -14.01 -4.78
C GLU A 93 8.52 -12.54 -4.40
N LEU A 94 7.74 -12.15 -3.38
CA LEU A 94 7.74 -10.78 -2.89
C LEU A 94 9.09 -10.38 -2.27
N ARG A 95 9.74 -11.29 -1.54
CA ARG A 95 11.10 -11.06 -1.02
C ARG A 95 12.12 -10.83 -2.15
N ALA A 96 12.09 -11.68 -3.15
CA ALA A 96 12.95 -11.53 -4.33
C ALA A 96 12.67 -10.23 -5.07
N TRP A 97 11.40 -9.88 -5.23
CA TRP A 97 10.99 -8.63 -5.88
C TRP A 97 11.52 -7.40 -5.13
N PHE A 98 11.24 -7.30 -3.85
CA PHE A 98 11.61 -6.13 -3.05
C PHE A 98 13.11 -6.04 -2.76
N SER A 99 13.85 -7.13 -2.79
CA SER A 99 15.32 -7.10 -2.70
C SER A 99 15.98 -6.39 -3.88
N GLY A 100 15.32 -6.35 -5.03
CA GLY A 100 15.75 -5.62 -6.20
C GLY A 100 15.28 -4.16 -6.28
N VAL A 101 14.49 -3.71 -5.31
CA VAL A 101 14.20 -2.30 -5.11
C VAL A 101 15.45 -1.66 -4.52
N GLY A 102 16.03 -0.66 -5.18
CA GLY A 102 17.14 0.13 -4.65
C GLY A 102 16.82 0.69 -3.27
N GLU A 103 17.67 1.53 -2.71
CA GLU A 103 17.37 2.11 -1.38
C GLU A 103 15.88 2.51 -1.33
N PRO A 104 15.10 1.93 -0.39
CA PRO A 104 13.69 2.25 -0.30
C PRO A 104 13.59 3.76 -0.28
N CYS A 105 12.75 4.33 -1.13
CA CYS A 105 12.51 5.76 -1.13
C CYS A 105 11.92 6.13 0.23
N GLY A 106 12.78 6.18 1.24
CA GLY A 106 12.45 6.59 2.59
C GLY A 106 12.04 8.06 2.66
N ARG A 107 12.13 8.70 1.50
CA ARG A 107 11.61 10.03 1.24
C ARG A 107 11.10 10.08 -0.18
N VAL A 108 9.90 9.52 -0.41
CA VAL A 108 9.10 10.11 -1.49
C VAL A 108 9.15 11.61 -1.21
N LYS A 109 9.72 12.39 -2.08
CA LYS A 109 9.54 13.83 -2.05
C LYS A 109 8.07 14.09 -2.39
N TRP A 110 7.24 13.86 -1.40
CA TRP A 110 5.83 14.23 -1.51
C TRP A 110 5.79 15.70 -1.86
N PRO A 111 4.89 16.10 -2.73
CA PRO A 111 4.62 17.52 -2.91
C PRO A 111 4.49 18.16 -1.53
N TRP A 112 5.09 19.31 -1.31
CA TRP A 112 5.20 20.02 -0.04
C TRP A 112 3.91 20.04 0.81
N TRP A 113 2.74 19.94 0.17
CA TRP A 113 1.42 19.94 0.82
C TRP A 113 1.06 18.62 1.51
N VAL A 114 1.83 17.55 1.35
CA VAL A 114 1.59 16.26 2.03
C VAL A 114 2.41 16.13 3.32
N ASN A 115 3.46 16.92 3.49
CA ASN A 115 4.31 16.88 4.67
C ASN A 115 3.83 17.86 5.73
N GLN A 116 2.91 17.42 6.61
CA GLN A 116 2.40 18.23 7.72
C GLN A 116 3.32 18.27 8.94
N THR A 117 4.48 17.67 8.86
CA THR A 117 5.45 17.67 9.96
C THR A 117 6.41 18.85 9.81
N GLY A 118 6.03 20.04 10.22
CA GLY A 118 6.82 21.23 10.58
C GLY A 118 8.30 21.33 10.15
N ASP A 119 8.64 20.82 8.97
CA ASP A 119 9.98 20.89 8.44
C ASP A 119 10.23 22.30 7.93
N ARG A 120 11.23 22.99 8.50
CA ARG A 120 11.65 24.33 8.10
C ARG A 120 11.95 24.47 6.61
N GLN A 121 12.26 23.39 5.93
CA GLN A 121 12.48 23.37 4.48
C GLN A 121 11.16 23.57 3.73
N VAL A 122 10.09 22.91 4.18
CA VAL A 122 8.72 23.06 3.62
C VAL A 122 8.22 24.49 3.80
N GLU A 123 8.47 25.11 4.96
CA GLU A 123 8.09 26.50 5.19
C GLU A 123 8.84 27.48 4.26
N ARG A 124 10.12 27.21 3.99
CA ARG A 124 10.93 28.03 3.06
C ARG A 124 10.46 27.87 1.62
N GLU A 125 10.17 26.67 1.17
CA GLU A 125 9.67 26.39 -0.19
C GLU A 125 8.25 26.98 -0.38
N LEU A 126 7.40 26.87 0.64
CA LEU A 126 6.08 27.49 0.64
C LEU A 126 6.16 29.03 0.59
N ALA A 127 7.09 29.60 1.32
CA ALA A 127 7.33 31.06 1.31
C ALA A 127 7.87 31.55 -0.04
N ALA A 128 8.73 30.75 -0.70
CA ALA A 128 9.22 31.03 -2.05
C ALA A 128 8.10 31.00 -3.08
N TYR A 129 7.28 29.93 -3.06
CA TYR A 129 6.13 29.77 -3.95
C TYR A 129 5.10 30.90 -3.81
N LYS A 130 4.82 31.32 -2.57
CA LYS A 130 3.91 32.46 -2.31
C LYS A 130 4.45 33.77 -2.86
N ARG A 131 5.77 34.00 -2.80
CA ARG A 131 6.42 35.20 -3.36
C ARG A 131 6.37 35.25 -4.87
N GLU A 132 6.59 34.13 -5.55
CA GLU A 132 6.52 34.04 -7.01
C GLU A 132 5.10 34.32 -7.55
N ARG A 133 4.07 34.01 -6.79
CA ARG A 133 2.67 34.28 -7.19
C ARG A 133 2.13 35.64 -6.77
N ALA A 134 2.83 36.35 -5.92
CA ALA A 134 2.44 37.70 -5.47
C ALA A 134 2.98 38.84 -6.40
N ASN A 135 3.82 38.50 -7.35
CA ASN A 135 4.29 39.35 -8.42
C ASN A 135 3.61 39.02 -9.74
#